data_58627c0d43044dea49b62cddcaf3fa0c
#
_entry.id   58627c0d43044dea49b62cddcaf3fa0c
#
_cell.length_a   1.000
_cell.length_b   1.000
_cell.length_c   1.000
_cell.angle_alpha   90.00
_cell.angle_beta   90.00
_cell.angle_gamma   90.00
#
_symmetry.space_group_name_H-M   'P 1'
#
loop_
_entity.id
_entity.type
_entity.pdbx_description
1 polymer ?
#
loop_
_entity_poly.entity_id
_entity_poly.type
_entity_poly.pdbx_seq_one_letter_code
_entity_poly.pdbx_strand_id
1 'polypeptide(L)'
;MILSASRRTDLPAFYGEWLENRLREGRVLAPNPYNPHQVRDLRFTPEEIDCVVFWTKNAGPFLPRLPRVREMGYPFYFQHTLTPYGPELEPGLPDKRQVLSFMRRIGETYGPDSLVWRYD
;
A
#
# COMPACT_ATOMS: atom_id res chain seq x y z
N MET A 1 -6.02 10.39 12.01
CA MET A 1 -5.86 10.58 10.55
C MET A 1 -5.63 9.23 9.88
N ILE A 2 -6.35 8.96 8.82
CA ILE A 2 -6.13 7.77 8.00
C ILE A 2 -5.33 8.20 6.78
N LEU A 3 -4.22 7.50 6.53
CA LEU A 3 -3.36 7.77 5.40
C LEU A 3 -3.60 6.70 4.34
N SER A 4 -4.21 7.10 3.22
CA SER A 4 -4.46 6.18 2.11
C SER A 4 -3.32 6.26 1.10
N ALA A 5 -2.63 5.15 0.94
CA ALA A 5 -1.50 5.06 0.03
C ALA A 5 -1.95 4.39 -1.27
N SER A 6 -2.26 5.25 -2.22
CA SER A 6 -2.48 4.88 -3.62
C SER A 6 -3.87 4.38 -4.00
N ARG A 7 -4.64 5.27 -4.61
CA ARG A 7 -5.86 4.88 -5.32
C ARG A 7 -5.68 4.90 -6.85
N ARG A 8 -4.77 5.75 -7.36
CA ARG A 8 -4.55 5.91 -8.80
C ARG A 8 -3.37 5.11 -9.30
N THR A 9 -2.31 5.03 -8.50
CA THR A 9 -1.08 4.30 -8.84
C THR A 9 -0.83 3.27 -7.76
N ASP A 10 -0.44 2.08 -8.17
CA ASP A 10 -0.13 1.02 -7.22
C ASP A 10 1.24 1.28 -6.58
N LEU A 11 1.26 2.10 -5.53
CA LEU A 11 2.49 2.48 -4.85
C LEU A 11 3.22 1.28 -4.22
N PRO A 12 2.53 0.35 -3.53
CA PRO A 12 3.23 -0.79 -2.97
C PRO A 12 3.92 -1.66 -4.03
N ALA A 13 3.32 -1.80 -5.21
CA ALA A 13 3.89 -2.64 -6.26
C ALA A 13 5.05 -1.95 -7.00
N PHE A 14 4.95 -0.65 -7.27
CA PHE A 14 5.88 0.02 -8.17
C PHE A 14 6.77 1.07 -7.51
N TYR A 15 6.37 1.62 -6.37
CA TYR A 15 7.05 2.73 -5.72
C TYR A 15 7.30 2.46 -4.24
N GLY A 16 7.62 1.21 -3.90
CA GLY A 16 7.79 0.79 -2.52
C GLY A 16 8.86 1.56 -1.76
N GLU A 17 10.01 1.81 -2.39
CA GLU A 17 11.08 2.56 -1.75
C GLU A 17 10.66 4.00 -1.45
N TRP A 18 10.04 4.67 -2.41
CA TRP A 18 9.53 6.03 -2.21
C TRP A 18 8.51 6.06 -1.07
N LEU A 19 7.58 5.10 -1.06
CA LEU A 19 6.54 5.02 -0.04
C LEU A 19 7.13 4.79 1.35
N GLU A 20 8.07 3.87 1.47
CA GLU A 20 8.76 3.61 2.73
C GLU A 20 9.46 4.87 3.24
N ASN A 21 10.15 5.59 2.34
CA ASN A 21 10.86 6.83 2.71
C ASN A 21 9.90 7.92 3.15
N ARG A 22 8.72 8.04 2.52
CA ARG A 22 7.72 9.02 2.94
C ARG A 22 7.21 8.72 4.34
N LEU A 23 6.97 7.46 4.64
CA LEU A 23 6.55 7.05 5.97
C LEU A 23 7.64 7.29 7.01
N ARG A 24 8.89 7.02 6.65
CA ARG A 24 10.02 7.25 7.56
C ARG A 24 10.20 8.72 7.87
N GLU A 25 10.09 9.59 6.88
CA GLU A 25 10.25 11.02 7.06
C GLU A 25 9.01 11.68 7.66
N GLY A 26 7.85 11.04 7.56
CA GLY A 26 6.60 11.61 8.05
C GLY A 26 6.16 12.82 7.24
N ARG A 27 6.42 12.81 5.94
CA ARG A 27 6.12 13.95 5.09
C ARG A 27 5.86 13.49 3.66
N VAL A 28 4.82 14.03 3.06
CA VAL A 28 4.53 13.81 1.64
C VAL A 28 4.01 15.11 1.03
N LEU A 29 4.46 15.39 -0.19
CA LEU A 29 3.93 16.48 -0.99
C LEU A 29 2.88 15.91 -1.94
N ALA A 30 1.65 16.40 -1.82
CA ALA A 30 0.53 15.92 -2.62
C ALA A 30 -0.08 17.06 -3.42
N PRO A 31 -0.29 16.90 -4.74
CA PRO A 31 -0.95 17.93 -5.54
C PRO A 31 -2.42 18.05 -5.12
N ASN A 32 -2.90 19.31 -5.15
CA ASN A 32 -4.32 19.56 -4.91
C ASN A 32 -5.11 19.11 -6.15
N PRO A 33 -6.09 18.21 -6.02
CA PRO A 33 -6.85 17.72 -7.18
C PRO A 33 -7.65 18.81 -7.89
N TYR A 34 -7.99 19.91 -7.20
CA TYR A 34 -8.75 21.00 -7.78
C TYR A 34 -7.88 22.11 -8.35
N ASN A 35 -6.60 22.14 -7.96
CA ASN A 35 -5.64 23.13 -8.46
C ASN A 35 -4.26 22.49 -8.51
N PRO A 36 -3.83 21.98 -9.68
CA PRO A 36 -2.57 21.26 -9.80
C PRO A 36 -1.33 22.11 -9.53
N HIS A 37 -1.48 23.44 -9.50
CA HIS A 37 -0.38 24.34 -9.15
C HIS A 37 -0.19 24.50 -7.64
N GLN A 38 -1.13 24.03 -6.83
CA GLN A 38 -1.01 24.02 -5.38
C GLN A 38 -0.58 22.63 -4.91
N VAL A 39 0.47 22.62 -4.10
CA VAL A 39 1.00 21.39 -3.51
C VAL A 39 0.77 21.46 -2.01
N ARG A 40 0.13 20.42 -1.46
CA ARG A 40 -0.06 20.29 -0.02
C ARG A 40 1.14 19.59 0.58
N ASP A 41 1.69 20.21 1.63
CA ASP A 41 2.76 19.61 2.42
C ASP A 41 2.10 18.93 3.63
N LEU A 42 1.95 17.59 3.54
CA LEU A 42 1.39 16.80 4.62
C LEU A 42 2.51 16.31 5.51
N ARG A 43 2.45 16.66 6.77
CA ARG A 43 3.38 16.19 7.80
C ARG A 43 2.61 15.42 8.86
N PHE A 44 3.19 14.31 9.30
CA PHE A 44 2.53 13.43 10.24
C PHE A 44 3.55 12.64 11.04
N THR A 45 3.12 12.15 12.20
CA THR A 45 3.89 11.20 13.02
C THR A 45 3.12 9.91 13.11
N PRO A 46 3.76 8.77 13.44
CA PRO A 46 3.02 7.52 13.62
C PRO A 46 1.87 7.61 14.62
N GLU A 47 2.02 8.43 15.65
CA GLU A 47 0.99 8.60 16.68
C GLU A 47 -0.24 9.33 16.15
N GLU A 48 -0.08 10.18 15.15
CA GLU A 48 -1.18 10.91 14.53
C GLU A 48 -1.93 10.07 13.50
N ILE A 49 -1.33 8.98 13.02
CA ILE A 49 -1.91 8.12 12.00
C ILE A 49 -2.65 6.98 12.66
N ASP A 50 -3.96 6.93 12.47
CA ASP A 50 -4.79 5.83 12.95
C ASP A 50 -4.53 4.55 12.17
N CYS A 51 -4.33 4.67 10.86
CA CYS A 51 -4.05 3.54 10.00
C CYS A 51 -3.51 4.00 8.65
N VAL A 52 -2.56 3.25 8.10
CA VAL A 52 -2.12 3.39 6.71
C VAL A 52 -2.83 2.33 5.88
N VAL A 53 -3.51 2.74 4.84
CA VAL A 53 -4.21 1.82 3.94
C VAL A 53 -3.39 1.67 2.66
N PHE A 54 -2.91 0.47 2.40
CA PHE A 54 -2.18 0.15 1.18
C PHE A 54 -3.12 -0.49 0.16
N TRP A 55 -3.26 0.15 -0.99
CA TRP A 55 -4.09 -0.36 -2.09
C TRP A 55 -3.16 -0.98 -3.12
N THR A 56 -3.33 -2.27 -3.41
CA THR A 56 -2.45 -2.95 -4.35
C THR A 56 -3.13 -4.14 -5.02
N LYS A 57 -2.66 -4.47 -6.21
CA LYS A 57 -2.95 -5.73 -6.88
C LYS A 57 -1.81 -6.71 -6.72
N ASN A 58 -0.66 -6.26 -6.22
CA ASN A 58 0.53 -7.08 -6.06
C ASN A 58 1.35 -6.58 -4.87
N ALA A 59 1.14 -7.17 -3.72
CA ALA A 59 1.85 -6.81 -2.50
C ALA A 59 3.30 -7.35 -2.47
N GLY A 60 3.64 -8.29 -3.35
CA GLY A 60 4.93 -8.97 -3.32
C GLY A 60 6.13 -8.07 -3.18
N PRO A 61 6.30 -7.05 -4.05
CA PRO A 61 7.47 -6.17 -3.95
C PRO A 61 7.56 -5.37 -2.65
N PHE A 62 6.45 -5.16 -1.97
CA PHE A 62 6.43 -4.39 -0.73
C PHE A 62 6.58 -5.24 0.53
N LEU A 63 6.38 -6.56 0.44
CA LEU A 63 6.47 -7.44 1.60
C LEU A 63 7.78 -7.31 2.38
N PRO A 64 8.96 -7.23 1.72
CA PRO A 64 10.22 -7.10 2.46
C PRO A 64 10.34 -5.80 3.24
N ARG A 65 9.52 -4.80 2.91
CA ARG A 65 9.55 -3.49 3.56
C ARG A 65 8.62 -3.37 4.76
N LEU A 66 7.65 -4.27 4.88
CA LEU A 66 6.63 -4.22 5.94
C LEU A 66 7.21 -4.28 7.36
N PRO A 67 8.22 -5.12 7.66
CA PRO A 67 8.80 -5.09 9.00
C PRO A 67 9.32 -3.71 9.41
N ARG A 68 9.90 -2.98 8.46
CA ARG A 68 10.39 -1.62 8.74
C ARG A 68 9.25 -0.64 8.98
N VAL A 69 8.18 -0.75 8.21
CA VAL A 69 6.99 0.09 8.41
C VAL A 69 6.40 -0.17 9.81
N ARG A 70 6.34 -1.42 10.22
CA ARG A 70 5.84 -1.78 11.53
C ARG A 70 6.75 -1.24 12.64
N GLU A 71 8.06 -1.30 12.46
CA GLU A 71 9.02 -0.75 13.41
C GLU A 71 8.90 0.76 13.56
N MET A 72 8.48 1.46 12.51
CA MET A 72 8.22 2.89 12.57
C MET A 72 7.01 3.23 13.45
N GLY A 73 6.16 2.24 13.74
CA GLY A 73 4.99 2.43 14.60
C GLY A 73 3.68 2.71 13.86
N TYR A 74 3.64 2.48 12.55
CA TYR A 74 2.41 2.69 11.78
C TYR A 74 1.51 1.46 11.82
N PRO A 75 0.26 1.58 12.28
CA PRO A 75 -0.74 0.57 12.02
C PRO A 75 -1.09 0.57 10.53
N PHE A 76 -1.29 -0.58 9.95
CA PHE A 76 -1.62 -0.64 8.53
C PHE A 76 -2.53 -1.82 8.21
N TYR A 77 -3.23 -1.71 7.07
CA TYR A 77 -3.87 -2.85 6.43
C TYR A 77 -3.84 -2.68 4.92
N PHE A 78 -4.05 -3.78 4.21
CA PHE A 78 -4.05 -3.81 2.76
C PHE A 78 -5.47 -3.97 2.24
N GLN A 79 -5.82 -3.14 1.25
CA GLN A 79 -6.93 -3.40 0.34
C GLN A 79 -6.33 -4.09 -0.88
N HIS A 80 -6.36 -5.41 -0.88
CA HIS A 80 -5.72 -6.17 -1.95
C HIS A 80 -6.76 -6.62 -2.96
N THR A 81 -6.63 -6.18 -4.21
CA THR A 81 -7.55 -6.51 -5.29
C THR A 81 -7.07 -7.76 -6.02
N LEU A 82 -7.97 -8.72 -6.17
CA LEU A 82 -7.76 -9.89 -7.01
C LEU A 82 -8.71 -9.76 -8.20
N THR A 83 -8.15 -9.73 -9.41
CA THR A 83 -8.95 -9.61 -10.63
C THR A 83 -9.12 -10.96 -11.31
N PRO A 84 -10.23 -11.18 -12.05
CA PRO A 84 -10.42 -12.40 -12.80
C PRO A 84 -9.60 -12.45 -14.09
N TYR A 85 -8.92 -11.35 -14.46
CA TYR A 85 -8.22 -11.23 -15.72
C TYR A 85 -6.91 -12.01 -15.72
N GLY A 86 -6.60 -12.61 -16.88
CA GLY A 86 -5.35 -13.32 -17.06
C GLY A 86 -4.20 -12.39 -17.50
N PRO A 87 -3.01 -12.99 -17.78
CA PRO A 87 -1.83 -12.22 -18.18
C PRO A 87 -2.02 -11.38 -19.43
N GLU A 88 -2.99 -11.72 -20.26
CA GLU A 88 -3.28 -10.98 -21.49
C GLU A 88 -3.76 -9.56 -21.21
N LEU A 89 -4.55 -9.39 -20.15
CA LEU A 89 -5.09 -8.08 -19.78
C LEU A 89 -4.29 -7.41 -18.66
N GLU A 90 -3.55 -8.17 -17.89
CA GLU A 90 -2.71 -7.66 -16.81
C GLU A 90 -1.32 -8.28 -16.84
N PRO A 91 -0.52 -7.97 -17.88
CA PRO A 91 0.76 -8.64 -18.08
C PRO A 91 1.81 -8.32 -17.01
N GLY A 92 1.63 -7.24 -16.27
CA GLY A 92 2.56 -6.87 -15.20
C GLY A 92 2.31 -7.57 -13.87
N LEU A 93 1.24 -8.37 -13.75
CA LEU A 93 0.94 -9.08 -12.52
C LEU A 93 1.55 -10.48 -12.51
N PRO A 94 2.00 -10.95 -11.34
CA PRO A 94 2.41 -12.34 -11.20
C PRO A 94 1.21 -13.29 -11.30
N ASP A 95 1.51 -14.58 -11.36
CA ASP A 95 0.50 -15.62 -11.32
C ASP A 95 -0.43 -15.44 -10.12
N LYS A 96 -1.71 -15.73 -10.29
CA LYS A 96 -2.71 -15.62 -9.21
C LYS A 96 -2.33 -16.42 -7.98
N ARG A 97 -1.66 -17.56 -8.15
CA ARG A 97 -1.19 -18.37 -7.01
C ARG A 97 -0.15 -17.61 -6.19
N GLN A 98 0.73 -16.88 -6.86
CA GLN A 98 1.72 -16.04 -6.17
C GLN A 98 1.04 -14.90 -5.44
N VAL A 99 0.07 -14.25 -6.09
CA VAL A 99 -0.69 -13.15 -5.46
C VAL A 99 -1.41 -13.66 -4.21
N LEU A 100 -2.07 -14.81 -4.29
CA LEU A 100 -2.74 -15.42 -3.14
C LEU A 100 -1.75 -15.77 -2.04
N SER A 101 -0.55 -16.24 -2.40
CA SER A 101 0.51 -16.51 -1.43
C SER A 101 0.94 -15.24 -0.70
N PHE A 102 1.08 -14.12 -1.40
CA PHE A 102 1.42 -12.84 -0.78
C PHE A 102 0.32 -12.41 0.20
N MET A 103 -0.94 -12.53 -0.21
CA MET A 103 -2.08 -12.20 0.63
C MET A 103 -2.10 -13.06 1.90
N ARG A 104 -1.86 -14.36 1.75
CA ARG A 104 -1.79 -15.28 2.89
C ARG A 104 -0.67 -14.88 3.86
N ARG A 105 0.49 -14.54 3.34
CA ARG A 105 1.62 -14.12 4.17
C ARG A 105 1.31 -12.87 4.98
N ILE A 106 0.62 -11.91 4.39
CA ILE A 106 0.19 -10.71 5.12
C ILE A 106 -0.73 -11.09 6.28
N GLY A 107 -1.75 -11.89 6.01
CA GLY A 107 -2.70 -12.30 7.04
C GLY A 107 -2.07 -13.13 8.16
N GLU A 108 -1.18 -14.06 7.81
CA GLU A 108 -0.51 -14.90 8.79
C GLU A 108 0.51 -14.13 9.63
N THR A 109 1.21 -13.17 9.02
CA THR A 109 2.26 -12.43 9.71
C THR A 109 1.70 -11.29 10.56
N TYR A 110 0.70 -10.56 10.06
CA TYR A 110 0.20 -9.33 10.66
C TYR A 110 -1.21 -9.43 11.20
N GLY A 111 -1.87 -10.57 11.02
CA GLY A 111 -3.20 -10.84 11.53
C GLY A 111 -4.31 -10.68 10.49
N PRO A 112 -5.50 -11.22 10.78
CA PRO A 112 -6.60 -11.21 9.81
C PRO A 112 -7.13 -9.82 9.49
N ASP A 113 -6.96 -8.86 10.40
CA ASP A 113 -7.43 -7.49 10.17
C ASP A 113 -6.48 -6.68 9.29
N SER A 114 -5.31 -7.23 8.95
CA SER A 114 -4.33 -6.55 8.11
C SER A 114 -4.61 -6.66 6.62
N LEU A 115 -5.63 -7.40 6.24
CA LEU A 115 -5.94 -7.66 4.85
C LEU A 115 -7.44 -7.60 4.60
N VAL A 116 -7.85 -6.75 3.66
CA VAL A 116 -9.20 -6.75 3.11
C VAL A 116 -9.09 -7.21 1.66
N TRP A 117 -9.77 -8.30 1.35
CA TRP A 117 -9.76 -8.89 0.02
C TRP A 117 -10.87 -8.26 -0.83
N ARG A 118 -10.49 -7.71 -1.97
CA ARG A 118 -11.43 -7.18 -2.95
C ARG A 118 -11.35 -8.01 -4.23
N TYR A 119 -12.48 -8.45 -4.70
CA TYR A 119 -12.59 -9.19 -5.95
C TYR A 119 -13.36 -8.34 -6.96
N ASP A 120 -12.72 -8.02 -8.07
CA ASP A 120 -13.32 -7.26 -9.16
C ASP A 120 -13.39 -8.09 -10.44
#